data_49798130865395e0295f384e127932ed
#
_entry.id   49798130865395e0295f384e127932ed
#
_cell.length_a   1.000
_cell.length_b   1.000
_cell.length_c   1.000
_cell.angle_alpha   90.00
_cell.angle_beta   90.00
_cell.angle_gamma   90.00
#
_symmetry.space_group_name_H-M   'P 1'
#
loop_
_entity.id
_entity.type
_entity.pdbx_description
1 polymer ?
#
loop_
_entity_poly.entity_id
_entity_poly.type
_entity_poly.pdbx_seq_one_letter_code
_entity_poly.pdbx_strand_id
1 'polypeptide(L)'
;MQSESEAREKPRTEAEQKKTPTNEAFAASVYGMPRGIVRACAGVVEALDVLPDRYKQAVARAEESVGQSFDNDAAAARRALIAAVKLSIINQKDWPYDFLEAHYGFAVSRRTFTREKRKFCWALAKELGMI
;
A
#
# COMPACT_ATOMS: atom_id res chain seq x y z
N MET A 1 -43.62 0.74 4.04
CA MET A 1 -43.05 0.70 4.27
C MET A 1 -42.17 0.58 4.43
N GLN A 2 -41.69 0.33 4.32
CA GLN A 2 -41.01 0.26 4.69
C GLN A 2 -40.01 -0.08 5.08
N SER A 3 -39.85 -0.05 5.51
CA SER A 3 -38.90 -0.30 6.26
C SER A 3 -38.10 -1.43 5.96
N GLU A 4 -38.54 -2.29 5.33
CA GLU A 4 -37.82 -3.42 5.05
C GLU A 4 -36.70 -3.02 4.26
N SER A 5 -36.78 -2.04 3.51
CA SER A 5 -35.74 -1.68 2.71
C SER A 5 -34.55 -1.33 3.50
N GLU A 6 -34.69 -0.54 4.49
CA GLU A 6 -33.61 -0.25 5.22
C GLU A 6 -33.09 -1.35 5.92
N ALA A 7 -33.90 -2.21 6.31
CA ALA A 7 -33.46 -3.36 7.03
C ALA A 7 -32.52 -4.12 6.17
N ARG A 8 -32.80 -4.25 4.94
CA ARG A 8 -32.02 -5.03 4.14
C ARG A 8 -30.74 -4.45 3.91
N GLU A 9 -30.69 -3.20 3.92
CA GLU A 9 -29.53 -2.67 3.70
C GLU A 9 -28.58 -2.71 4.78
N LYS A 10 -28.87 -3.38 5.80
CA LYS A 10 -28.02 -3.51 6.83
C LYS A 10 -26.70 -3.81 6.42
N PRO A 11 -25.71 -3.19 6.80
CA PRO A 11 -24.37 -3.47 6.43
C PRO A 11 -23.92 -4.76 6.94
N ARG A 12 -22.84 -5.30 6.40
CA ARG A 12 -22.31 -6.48 6.86
C ARG A 12 -21.92 -6.38 8.24
N THR A 13 -21.73 -7.43 8.91
CA THR A 13 -21.44 -7.43 10.31
C THR A 13 -20.09 -6.80 10.50
N GLU A 14 -19.90 -6.23 11.65
CA GLU A 14 -18.64 -5.66 11.95
C GLU A 14 -17.56 -6.66 12.01
N ALA A 15 -17.84 -7.85 12.42
CA ALA A 15 -16.85 -8.90 12.48
C ALA A 15 -16.29 -9.17 11.10
N GLU A 16 -17.17 -9.18 10.11
CA GLU A 16 -16.74 -9.41 8.78
C GLU A 16 -15.85 -8.30 8.31
N GLN A 17 -16.19 -7.07 8.59
CA GLN A 17 -15.39 -5.98 8.19
C GLN A 17 -14.04 -5.97 8.84
N LYS A 18 -13.96 -6.38 10.09
CA LYS A 18 -12.71 -6.40 10.76
C LYS A 18 -11.81 -7.49 10.23
N LYS A 19 -12.38 -8.58 9.84
CA LYS A 19 -11.60 -9.69 9.38
C LYS A 19 -10.89 -9.40 8.07
N THR A 20 -11.53 -8.70 7.16
CA THR A 20 -10.97 -8.50 5.85
C THR A 20 -11.07 -7.05 5.46
N PRO A 21 -10.03 -6.29 5.60
CA PRO A 21 -10.08 -4.88 5.21
C PRO A 21 -10.47 -4.75 3.74
N THR A 22 -11.35 -3.80 3.46
CA THR A 22 -11.77 -3.56 2.10
C THR A 22 -10.75 -2.66 1.42
N ASN A 23 -10.91 -2.47 0.12
CA ASN A 23 -10.06 -1.56 -0.61
C ASN A 23 -10.21 -0.14 -0.10
N GLU A 24 -11.41 0.21 0.38
CA GLU A 24 -11.61 1.54 0.94
C GLU A 24 -10.82 1.72 2.22
N ALA A 25 -10.83 0.71 3.06
CA ALA A 25 -10.07 0.77 4.30
C ALA A 25 -8.58 0.84 4.00
N PHE A 26 -8.13 0.10 2.99
CA PHE A 26 -6.73 0.15 2.63
C PHE A 26 -6.37 1.54 2.13
N ALA A 27 -7.20 2.12 1.26
CA ALA A 27 -6.93 3.45 0.72
C ALA A 27 -6.90 4.50 1.82
N ALA A 28 -7.76 4.37 2.82
CA ALA A 28 -7.76 5.30 3.93
C ALA A 28 -6.47 5.20 4.70
N SER A 29 -5.92 4.00 4.83
CA SER A 29 -4.69 3.81 5.58
C SER A 29 -3.48 4.34 4.80
N VAL A 30 -3.66 4.66 3.52
CA VAL A 30 -2.61 5.33 2.76
C VAL A 30 -3.05 6.77 2.48
N TYR A 31 -3.68 7.38 3.49
CA TYR A 31 -3.91 8.80 3.52
C TYR A 31 -4.91 9.36 2.63
N GLY A 32 -6.07 8.82 2.60
CA GLY A 32 -7.17 9.40 1.87
C GLY A 32 -6.97 9.40 0.37
N MET A 33 -5.99 8.68 -0.12
CA MET A 33 -5.82 8.55 -1.54
C MET A 33 -7.04 7.82 -2.09
N PRO A 34 -7.64 8.30 -3.19
CA PRO A 34 -8.79 7.62 -3.75
C PRO A 34 -8.50 6.16 -4.06
N ARG A 35 -9.48 5.32 -3.76
CA ARG A 35 -9.33 3.89 -3.92
C ARG A 35 -8.90 3.49 -5.33
N GLY A 36 -9.44 4.17 -6.34
CA GLY A 36 -9.08 3.86 -7.72
C GLY A 36 -7.62 4.13 -8.04
N ILE A 37 -7.06 5.17 -7.42
CA ILE A 37 -5.66 5.49 -7.64
C ILE A 37 -4.77 4.46 -6.95
N VAL A 38 -5.15 4.04 -5.74
CA VAL A 38 -4.40 3.01 -5.04
C VAL A 38 -4.40 1.71 -5.85
N ARG A 39 -5.55 1.34 -6.41
CA ARG A 39 -5.63 0.13 -7.22
C ARG A 39 -4.81 0.26 -8.49
N ALA A 40 -4.79 1.44 -9.11
CA ALA A 40 -4.01 1.63 -10.32
C ALA A 40 -2.52 1.50 -10.01
N CYS A 41 -2.07 2.08 -8.91
CA CYS A 41 -0.67 1.96 -8.51
C CYS A 41 -0.32 0.50 -8.22
N ALA A 42 -1.21 -0.20 -7.53
CA ALA A 42 -0.98 -1.62 -7.24
C ALA A 42 -0.90 -2.42 -8.54
N GLY A 43 -1.76 -2.12 -9.49
CA GLY A 43 -1.73 -2.80 -10.78
C GLY A 43 -0.44 -2.58 -11.53
N VAL A 44 0.09 -1.37 -11.49
CA VAL A 44 1.35 -1.07 -12.15
C VAL A 44 2.49 -1.88 -11.51
N VAL A 45 2.53 -1.90 -10.19
CA VAL A 45 3.59 -2.64 -9.49
C VAL A 45 3.47 -4.14 -9.78
N GLU A 46 2.26 -4.64 -9.78
CA GLU A 46 2.04 -6.07 -10.00
C GLU A 46 2.38 -6.49 -11.42
N ALA A 47 2.09 -5.67 -12.40
CA ALA A 47 2.32 -6.02 -13.79
C ALA A 47 3.61 -5.44 -14.35
N LEU A 48 4.51 -5.01 -13.49
CA LEU A 48 5.67 -4.23 -13.92
C LEU A 48 6.50 -4.91 -14.98
N ASP A 49 6.63 -6.22 -14.89
CA ASP A 49 7.50 -6.95 -15.82
C ASP A 49 7.02 -6.86 -17.26
N VAL A 50 5.73 -6.66 -17.48
CA VAL A 50 5.19 -6.62 -18.83
C VAL A 50 4.81 -5.21 -19.28
N LEU A 51 5.09 -4.21 -18.46
CA LEU A 51 4.75 -2.84 -18.82
C LEU A 51 5.93 -2.13 -19.50
N PRO A 52 5.66 -1.06 -20.26
CA PRO A 52 6.72 -0.29 -20.88
C PRO A 52 7.69 0.29 -19.87
N ASP A 53 8.89 0.62 -20.33
CA ASP A 53 9.94 1.12 -19.44
C ASP A 53 9.56 2.35 -18.67
N ARG A 54 8.70 3.20 -19.20
CA ARG A 54 8.33 4.42 -18.45
C ARG A 54 7.69 4.07 -17.12
N TYR A 55 6.97 2.93 -17.04
CA TYR A 55 6.38 2.50 -15.78
C TYR A 55 7.44 1.98 -14.83
N LYS A 56 8.45 1.30 -15.37
CA LYS A 56 9.53 0.82 -14.54
C LYS A 56 10.31 1.98 -13.96
N GLN A 57 10.49 3.03 -14.75
CA GLN A 57 11.18 4.21 -14.26
C GLN A 57 10.36 4.93 -13.19
N ALA A 58 9.03 4.99 -13.38
CA ALA A 58 8.16 5.63 -12.40
C ALA A 58 8.25 4.89 -11.06
N VAL A 59 8.21 3.56 -11.09
CA VAL A 59 8.31 2.77 -9.86
C VAL A 59 9.68 2.97 -9.23
N ALA A 60 10.74 2.99 -10.03
CA ALA A 60 12.09 3.19 -9.50
C ALA A 60 12.21 4.54 -8.79
N ARG A 61 11.61 5.58 -9.36
CA ARG A 61 11.65 6.89 -8.70
C ARG A 61 10.83 6.89 -7.43
N ALA A 62 9.70 6.20 -7.43
CA ALA A 62 8.90 6.10 -6.22
C ALA A 62 9.65 5.35 -5.13
N GLU A 63 10.41 4.32 -5.52
CA GLU A 63 11.19 3.56 -4.55
C GLU A 63 12.25 4.44 -3.89
N GLU A 64 12.74 5.43 -4.57
CA GLU A 64 13.75 6.31 -3.99
C GLU A 64 13.20 7.10 -2.82
N SER A 65 11.90 7.26 -2.71
CA SER A 65 11.33 7.99 -1.60
C SER A 65 11.25 7.14 -0.34
N VAL A 66 11.45 5.82 -0.45
CA VAL A 66 11.29 4.92 0.69
C VAL A 66 12.61 4.77 1.42
N GLY A 67 12.55 4.92 2.73
CA GLY A 67 13.74 4.68 3.55
C GLY A 67 14.83 5.73 3.40
N GLN A 68 14.48 6.94 3.02
CA GLN A 68 15.48 7.97 2.82
C GLN A 68 16.23 8.32 4.09
N SER A 69 15.62 8.10 5.24
CA SER A 69 16.27 8.40 6.50
C SER A 69 17.22 7.28 6.96
N PHE A 70 17.28 6.18 6.22
CA PHE A 70 18.17 5.09 6.61
C PHE A 70 19.60 5.45 6.25
N ASP A 71 20.53 4.97 7.07
CA ASP A 71 21.94 5.20 6.80
C ASP A 71 22.38 4.41 5.60
N ASN A 72 23.48 4.81 5.00
CA ASN A 72 24.02 4.11 3.85
C ASN A 72 24.34 2.66 4.17
N ASP A 73 24.67 2.36 5.41
CA ASP A 73 24.98 1.00 5.79
C ASP A 73 23.75 0.13 5.89
N ALA A 74 22.57 0.71 5.80
CA ALA A 74 21.33 -0.02 5.93
C ALA A 74 20.70 -0.33 4.58
N ALA A 75 21.52 -0.47 3.54
CA ALA A 75 20.98 -0.70 2.20
C ALA A 75 20.14 -1.97 2.12
N ALA A 76 20.54 -3.03 2.80
CA ALA A 76 19.78 -4.27 2.77
C ALA A 76 18.43 -4.09 3.46
N ALA A 77 18.40 -3.38 4.59
CA ALA A 77 17.16 -3.13 5.29
C ALA A 77 16.24 -2.26 4.45
N ARG A 78 16.80 -1.29 3.75
CA ARG A 78 16.01 -0.43 2.89
C ARG A 78 15.38 -1.21 1.75
N ARG A 79 16.13 -2.12 1.14
CA ARG A 79 15.60 -2.95 0.07
C ARG A 79 14.48 -3.84 0.58
N ALA A 80 14.64 -4.39 1.78
CA ALA A 80 13.61 -5.22 2.37
C ALA A 80 12.34 -4.40 2.65
N LEU A 81 12.50 -3.17 3.11
CA LEU A 81 11.36 -2.31 3.37
C LEU A 81 10.64 -1.99 2.06
N ILE A 82 11.36 -1.70 1.00
CA ILE A 82 10.76 -1.43 -0.29
C ILE A 82 9.97 -2.64 -0.78
N ALA A 83 10.54 -3.83 -0.65
CA ALA A 83 9.85 -5.05 -1.06
C ALA A 83 8.57 -5.25 -0.25
N ALA A 84 8.62 -5.01 1.06
CA ALA A 84 7.46 -5.18 1.91
C ALA A 84 6.37 -4.17 1.58
N VAL A 85 6.76 -2.93 1.29
CA VAL A 85 5.81 -1.89 0.94
C VAL A 85 5.10 -2.27 -0.37
N LYS A 86 5.84 -2.71 -1.36
CA LYS A 86 5.26 -3.08 -2.65
C LYS A 86 4.30 -4.25 -2.50
N LEU A 87 4.68 -5.24 -1.72
CA LEU A 87 3.83 -6.39 -1.51
C LEU A 87 2.53 -6.02 -0.78
N SER A 88 2.62 -5.13 0.20
CA SER A 88 1.44 -4.66 0.90
C SER A 88 0.49 -3.96 -0.06
N ILE A 89 1.00 -3.18 -0.99
CA ILE A 89 0.18 -2.47 -1.94
C ILE A 89 -0.47 -3.43 -2.93
N ILE A 90 0.27 -4.41 -3.43
CA ILE A 90 -0.27 -5.37 -4.37
C ILE A 90 -1.44 -6.13 -3.77
N ASN A 91 -1.34 -6.49 -2.51
CA ASN A 91 -2.41 -7.24 -1.86
C ASN A 91 -3.57 -6.34 -1.43
N GLN A 92 -3.36 -5.04 -1.41
CA GLN A 92 -4.38 -4.08 -1.00
C GLN A 92 -4.97 -4.41 0.35
N LYS A 93 -4.12 -4.81 1.27
CA LYS A 93 -4.50 -5.12 2.63
C LYS A 93 -3.44 -4.58 3.56
N ASP A 94 -3.86 -4.26 4.76
CA ASP A 94 -2.90 -3.86 5.77
C ASP A 94 -2.37 -5.12 6.40
N TRP A 95 -1.20 -5.54 5.97
CA TRP A 95 -0.59 -6.74 6.53
C TRP A 95 -0.09 -6.43 7.91
N PRO A 96 -0.13 -7.40 8.80
CA PRO A 96 0.39 -7.20 10.13
C PRO A 96 1.86 -6.86 10.07
N TYR A 97 2.22 -5.81 10.79
CA TYR A 97 3.60 -5.38 10.84
C TYR A 97 4.52 -6.51 11.29
N ASP A 98 4.09 -7.28 12.30
CA ASP A 98 4.91 -8.35 12.83
C ASP A 98 5.20 -9.41 11.78
N PHE A 99 4.23 -9.70 10.93
CA PHE A 99 4.45 -10.67 9.86
C PHE A 99 5.49 -10.14 8.87
N LEU A 100 5.36 -8.88 8.49
CA LEU A 100 6.30 -8.32 7.53
C LEU A 100 7.70 -8.23 8.10
N GLU A 101 7.80 -7.89 9.37
CA GLU A 101 9.10 -7.81 10.01
C GLU A 101 9.76 -9.17 10.05
N ALA A 102 9.02 -10.20 10.43
CA ALA A 102 9.58 -11.54 10.51
C ALA A 102 9.97 -12.06 9.13
N HIS A 103 9.15 -11.75 8.13
CA HIS A 103 9.39 -12.26 6.79
C HIS A 103 10.55 -11.56 6.09
N TYR A 104 10.70 -10.26 6.29
CA TYR A 104 11.72 -9.50 5.59
C TYR A 104 12.90 -9.10 6.47
N GLY A 105 12.80 -9.32 7.76
CA GLY A 105 13.92 -9.09 8.64
C GLY A 105 14.33 -7.65 8.83
N PHE A 106 13.41 -6.71 8.67
CA PHE A 106 13.74 -5.33 8.93
C PHE A 106 13.07 -4.87 10.23
N ALA A 107 13.71 -3.94 10.89
CA ALA A 107 13.23 -3.46 12.17
C ALA A 107 12.78 -2.02 12.06
N VAL A 108 11.52 -1.80 11.71
CA VAL A 108 10.97 -0.46 11.72
C VAL A 108 9.64 -0.51 12.45
N SER A 109 9.25 0.61 13.04
CA SER A 109 7.99 0.65 13.76
C SER A 109 6.84 0.61 12.78
N ARG A 110 5.65 0.24 13.28
CA ARG A 110 4.45 0.21 12.48
C ARG A 110 4.18 1.58 11.89
N ARG A 111 4.40 2.63 12.68
CA ARG A 111 4.19 3.98 12.22
C ARG A 111 5.14 4.30 11.06
N THR A 112 6.39 3.90 11.17
CA THR A 112 7.37 4.13 10.12
C THR A 112 6.98 3.37 8.86
N PHE A 113 6.55 2.12 8.99
CA PHE A 113 6.15 1.33 7.82
C PHE A 113 4.97 2.00 7.11
N THR A 114 3.97 2.45 7.86
CA THR A 114 2.81 3.10 7.27
C THR A 114 3.21 4.39 6.58
N ARG A 115 4.11 5.15 7.19
CA ARG A 115 4.58 6.39 6.58
C ARG A 115 5.32 6.13 5.27
N GLU A 116 6.19 5.12 5.26
CA GLU A 116 6.94 4.83 4.05
C GLU A 116 6.05 4.28 2.94
N LYS A 117 5.05 3.49 3.31
CA LYS A 117 4.10 2.98 2.34
C LYS A 117 3.33 4.13 1.71
N ARG A 118 2.93 5.11 2.51
CA ARG A 118 2.23 6.26 2.00
C ARG A 118 3.10 7.07 1.05
N LYS A 119 4.35 7.27 1.41
CA LYS A 119 5.28 8.00 0.58
C LYS A 119 5.43 7.35 -0.79
N PHE A 120 5.51 6.02 -0.79
CA PHE A 120 5.66 5.29 -2.04
C PHE A 120 4.42 5.46 -2.92
N CYS A 121 3.23 5.29 -2.34
CA CYS A 121 2.00 5.41 -3.11
C CYS A 121 1.83 6.81 -3.70
N TRP A 122 2.08 7.83 -2.90
CA TRP A 122 1.92 9.20 -3.39
C TRP A 122 2.98 9.51 -4.46
N ALA A 123 4.21 9.07 -4.26
CA ALA A 123 5.26 9.31 -5.25
C ALA A 123 4.94 8.62 -6.56
N LEU A 124 4.48 7.38 -6.51
CA LEU A 124 4.16 6.65 -7.71
C LEU A 124 2.97 7.29 -8.45
N ALA A 125 1.93 7.65 -7.73
CA ALA A 125 0.78 8.28 -8.34
C ALA A 125 1.17 9.59 -9.02
N LYS A 126 2.09 10.32 -8.41
CA LYS A 126 2.55 11.56 -8.98
C LYS A 126 3.39 11.28 -10.23
N GLU A 127 4.26 10.30 -10.19
CA GLU A 127 5.09 9.95 -11.35
C GLU A 127 4.23 9.49 -12.52
N LEU A 128 3.10 8.85 -12.22
CA LEU A 128 2.21 8.38 -13.26
C LEU A 128 1.21 9.44 -13.72
N GLY A 129 1.27 10.62 -13.15
CA GLY A 129 0.40 11.71 -13.56
C GLY A 129 -1.02 11.60 -13.07
N MET A 130 -1.26 10.85 -12.02
CA MET A 130 -2.61 10.66 -11.50
C MET A 130 -2.98 11.68 -10.45
N ILE A 131 -2.02 12.38 -9.91
CA ILE A 131 -2.27 13.45 -8.96
C ILE A 131 -1.35 14.61 -9.21
#